data_143f25f3829c26b1138fd44e431dfef9
#
_entry.id   143f25f3829c26b1138fd44e431dfef9
#
_cell.length_a   1.000
_cell.length_b   1.000
_cell.length_c   1.000
_cell.angle_alpha   90.00
_cell.angle_beta   90.00
_cell.angle_gamma   90.00
#
_symmetry.space_group_name_H-M   'P 1'
#
loop_
_entity.id
_entity.type
_entity.pdbx_description
1 polymer ?
#
loop_
_entity_poly.entity_id
_entity_poly.type
_entity_poly.pdbx_seq_one_letter_code
_entity_poly.pdbx_strand_id
1 'polypeptide(L)'
;MEVFLIILLAVFLLPLYFKNKQYKEGAYYQVTKNPYSSVKYDKGKYTEYLTYMSLRHFENNGGKFLFNTFIPKEQNKTAEIDVLLICSKGLLVFECKNYSGWIFGNETQRNWTQTLPQGRGRCHKEYFYNPISKRQISSTTTPN
;
A
#
# COMPACT_ATOMS: atom_id res chain seq x y z
N MET A 1 31.07 25.71 -22.24
CA MET A 1 30.09 25.84 -21.13
C MET A 1 28.76 25.22 -21.43
N GLU A 2 28.18 25.45 -22.60
CA GLU A 2 26.84 24.95 -22.98
C GLU A 2 26.73 23.43 -22.99
N VAL A 3 27.69 22.71 -23.57
CA VAL A 3 27.72 21.25 -23.61
C VAL A 3 27.74 20.63 -22.17
N PHE A 4 28.50 21.24 -21.28
CA PHE A 4 28.57 20.79 -19.90
C PHE A 4 27.24 20.99 -19.17
N LEU A 5 26.53 22.08 -19.42
CA LEU A 5 25.21 22.35 -18.86
C LEU A 5 24.17 21.37 -19.38
N ILE A 6 24.21 21.01 -20.66
CA ILE A 6 23.33 20.03 -21.30
C ILE A 6 23.55 18.63 -20.67
N ILE A 7 24.81 18.23 -20.50
CA ILE A 7 25.15 16.94 -19.87
C ILE A 7 24.65 16.91 -18.42
N LEU A 8 24.88 17.98 -17.65
CA LEU A 8 24.41 18.08 -16.27
C LEU A 8 22.89 17.98 -16.20
N LEU A 9 22.16 18.68 -17.07
CA LEU A 9 20.71 18.65 -17.15
C LEU A 9 20.20 17.24 -17.51
N ALA A 10 20.86 16.58 -18.47
CA ALA A 10 20.52 15.23 -18.88
C ALA A 10 20.70 14.22 -17.74
N VAL A 11 21.78 14.31 -16.96
CA VAL A 11 22.03 13.44 -15.80
C VAL A 11 20.93 13.55 -14.75
N PHE A 12 20.33 14.74 -14.56
CA PHE A 12 19.22 14.93 -13.64
C PHE A 12 17.86 14.57 -14.22
N LEU A 13 17.60 14.88 -15.47
CA LEU A 13 16.26 14.70 -16.08
C LEU A 13 16.01 13.27 -16.55
N LEU A 14 17.04 12.57 -17.07
CA LEU A 14 16.88 11.20 -17.56
C LEU A 14 16.41 10.22 -16.48
N PRO A 15 16.98 10.18 -15.27
CA PRO A 15 16.48 9.30 -14.21
C PRO A 15 15.03 9.60 -13.81
N LEU A 16 14.65 10.88 -13.75
CA LEU A 16 13.28 11.29 -13.47
C LEU A 16 12.30 10.84 -14.55
N TYR A 17 12.70 10.98 -15.80
CA TYR A 17 11.93 10.52 -16.96
C TYR A 17 11.72 9.01 -16.93
N PHE A 18 12.79 8.22 -16.75
CA PHE A 18 12.70 6.76 -16.69
C PHE A 18 11.86 6.28 -15.50
N LYS A 19 12.03 6.90 -14.34
CA LYS A 19 11.22 6.59 -13.14
C LYS A 19 9.74 6.85 -13.38
N ASN A 20 9.39 7.97 -13.99
CA ASN A 20 8.01 8.31 -14.30
C ASN A 20 7.42 7.39 -15.38
N LYS A 21 8.22 7.03 -16.38
CA LYS A 21 7.83 6.06 -17.41
C LYS A 21 7.55 4.68 -16.79
N GLN A 22 8.47 4.16 -16.00
CA GLN A 22 8.31 2.87 -15.30
C GLN A 22 7.09 2.86 -14.36
N TYR A 23 6.82 3.98 -13.67
CA TYR A 23 5.64 4.15 -12.84
C TYR A 23 4.36 4.04 -13.68
N LYS A 24 4.30 4.74 -14.83
CA LYS A 24 3.13 4.77 -15.71
C LYS A 24 2.83 3.41 -16.38
N GLU A 25 3.85 2.58 -16.57
CA GLU A 25 3.71 1.23 -17.14
C GLU A 25 3.19 0.20 -16.13
N GLY A 26 3.31 0.46 -14.83
CA GLY A 26 2.88 -0.45 -13.78
C GLY A 26 1.37 -0.46 -13.56
N ALA A 27 0.83 -1.60 -13.08
CA ALA A 27 -0.61 -1.77 -12.83
C ALA A 27 -1.17 -0.71 -11.87
N TYR A 28 -0.40 -0.25 -10.89
CA TYR A 28 -0.85 0.78 -9.96
C TYR A 28 -1.34 2.04 -10.68
N TYR A 29 -0.52 2.59 -11.59
CA TYR A 29 -0.93 3.76 -12.37
C TYR A 29 -2.03 3.42 -13.38
N GLN A 30 -1.96 2.25 -14.01
CA GLN A 30 -2.94 1.87 -15.03
C GLN A 30 -4.35 1.74 -14.44
N VAL A 31 -4.48 1.30 -13.21
CA VAL A 31 -5.77 1.14 -12.51
C VAL A 31 -6.19 2.43 -11.82
N THR A 32 -5.31 3.04 -11.00
CA THR A 32 -5.68 4.18 -10.15
C THR A 32 -5.66 5.51 -10.89
N LYS A 33 -4.88 5.64 -11.97
CA LYS A 33 -4.60 6.88 -12.72
C LYS A 33 -4.02 8.01 -11.87
N ASN A 34 -3.58 7.71 -10.65
CA ASN A 34 -2.96 8.69 -9.75
C ASN A 34 -1.57 9.10 -10.28
N PRO A 35 -1.25 10.40 -10.45
CA PRO A 35 0.09 10.84 -10.82
C PRO A 35 1.08 10.54 -9.69
N TYR A 36 2.34 10.23 -10.05
CA TYR A 36 3.37 9.86 -9.07
C TYR A 36 3.57 10.89 -7.96
N SER A 37 3.46 12.19 -8.28
CA SER A 37 3.52 13.27 -7.29
C SER A 37 2.42 13.15 -6.22
N SER A 38 1.17 12.89 -6.64
CA SER A 38 0.06 12.69 -5.70
C SER A 38 0.31 11.48 -4.80
N VAL A 39 0.80 10.38 -5.36
CA VAL A 39 1.10 9.16 -4.58
C VAL A 39 2.23 9.40 -3.58
N LYS A 40 3.31 10.08 -4.00
CA LYS A 40 4.49 10.31 -3.15
C LYS A 40 4.17 11.14 -1.89
N TYR A 41 3.26 12.10 -1.98
CA TYR A 41 2.93 13.01 -0.87
C TYR A 41 1.73 12.57 -0.05
N ASP A 42 0.98 11.56 -0.50
CA ASP A 42 -0.13 10.96 0.24
C ASP A 42 0.35 9.65 0.89
N LYS A 43 0.36 9.61 2.22
CA LYS A 43 0.88 8.47 2.98
C LYS A 43 0.11 7.17 2.72
N GLY A 44 -1.21 7.24 2.56
CA GLY A 44 -2.06 6.09 2.24
C GLY A 44 -1.70 5.51 0.88
N LYS A 45 -1.83 6.32 -0.18
CA LYS A 45 -1.50 5.94 -1.55
C LYS A 45 -0.06 5.45 -1.71
N TYR A 46 0.86 6.08 -0.97
CA TYR A 46 2.27 5.66 -1.01
C TYR A 46 2.47 4.26 -0.43
N THR A 47 1.76 3.94 0.66
CA THR A 47 1.82 2.60 1.27
C THR A 47 1.21 1.54 0.37
N GLU A 48 0.06 1.81 -0.28
CA GLU A 48 -0.53 0.94 -1.30
C GLU A 48 0.46 0.70 -2.46
N TYR A 49 1.09 1.78 -2.95
CA TYR A 49 2.09 1.69 -4.01
C TYR A 49 3.31 0.85 -3.60
N LEU A 50 3.82 1.00 -2.36
CA LEU A 50 4.93 0.18 -1.85
C LEU A 50 4.53 -1.29 -1.72
N THR A 51 3.30 -1.58 -1.28
CA THR A 51 2.74 -2.94 -1.23
C THR A 51 2.70 -3.56 -2.63
N TYR A 52 2.18 -2.81 -3.62
CA TYR A 52 2.20 -3.22 -5.01
C TYR A 52 3.64 -3.48 -5.51
N MET A 53 4.58 -2.58 -5.26
CA MET A 53 5.98 -2.74 -5.71
C MET A 53 6.64 -3.99 -5.14
N SER A 54 6.34 -4.36 -3.90
CA SER A 54 6.84 -5.60 -3.28
C SER A 54 6.27 -6.87 -3.93
N LEU A 55 5.09 -6.76 -4.52
CA LEU A 55 4.35 -7.87 -5.14
C LEU A 55 4.39 -7.83 -6.68
N ARG A 56 5.04 -6.83 -7.27
CA ARG A 56 5.03 -6.60 -8.72
C ARG A 56 5.50 -7.81 -9.54
N HIS A 57 6.37 -8.63 -8.98
CA HIS A 57 6.85 -9.85 -9.66
C HIS A 57 5.70 -10.82 -10.04
N PHE A 58 4.55 -10.75 -9.37
CA PHE A 58 3.38 -11.55 -9.75
C PHE A 58 2.76 -11.12 -11.10
N GLU A 59 2.93 -9.86 -11.53
CA GLU A 59 2.44 -9.42 -12.86
C GLU A 59 3.10 -10.21 -13.99
N ASN A 60 4.40 -10.47 -13.87
CA ASN A 60 5.17 -11.24 -14.87
C ASN A 60 4.64 -12.68 -14.99
N ASN A 61 3.96 -13.18 -13.97
CA ASN A 61 3.36 -14.51 -13.89
C ASN A 61 1.83 -14.48 -14.11
N GLY A 62 1.32 -13.44 -14.77
CA GLY A 62 -0.11 -13.29 -15.07
C GLY A 62 -0.99 -12.78 -13.93
N GLY A 63 -0.40 -12.38 -12.79
CA GLY A 63 -1.13 -11.78 -11.69
C GLY A 63 -1.79 -10.44 -12.07
N LYS A 64 -2.96 -10.19 -11.51
CA LYS A 64 -3.71 -8.95 -11.72
C LYS A 64 -3.92 -8.23 -10.39
N PHE A 65 -3.74 -6.92 -10.40
CA PHE A 65 -3.95 -6.06 -9.25
C PHE A 65 -5.20 -5.22 -9.40
N LEU A 66 -5.95 -5.08 -8.30
CA LEU A 66 -7.00 -4.09 -8.12
C LEU A 66 -6.64 -3.25 -6.88
N PHE A 67 -7.02 -1.98 -6.90
CA PHE A 67 -6.73 -1.03 -5.82
C PHE A 67 -8.02 -0.32 -5.42
N ASN A 68 -8.15 0.00 -4.14
CA ASN A 68 -9.26 0.74 -3.57
C ASN A 68 -10.61 0.15 -4.00
N THR A 69 -10.73 -1.17 -3.87
CA THR A 69 -11.91 -1.93 -4.32
C THR A 69 -12.95 -1.97 -3.21
N PHE A 70 -14.17 -1.52 -3.52
CA PHE A 70 -15.27 -1.54 -2.58
C PHE A 70 -16.09 -2.82 -2.70
N ILE A 71 -16.26 -3.53 -1.60
CA ILE A 71 -17.10 -4.73 -1.50
C ILE A 71 -18.37 -4.38 -0.72
N PRO A 72 -19.56 -4.71 -1.25
CA PRO A 72 -20.79 -4.51 -0.50
C PRO A 72 -20.84 -5.41 0.73
N LYS A 73 -21.32 -4.84 1.85
CA LYS A 73 -21.62 -5.53 3.11
C LYS A 73 -23.11 -5.45 3.39
N GLU A 74 -23.53 -6.23 4.38
CA GLU A 74 -24.89 -6.13 4.89
C GLU A 74 -25.22 -4.70 5.36
N GLN A 75 -26.50 -4.34 5.36
CA GLN A 75 -27.02 -3.03 5.75
C GLN A 75 -26.54 -1.85 4.88
N ASN A 76 -26.36 -2.06 3.57
CA ASN A 76 -25.90 -1.02 2.62
C ASN A 76 -24.54 -0.38 2.99
N LYS A 77 -23.71 -1.08 3.74
CA LYS A 77 -22.33 -0.68 4.03
C LYS A 77 -21.38 -1.22 2.98
N THR A 78 -20.23 -0.59 2.83
CA THR A 78 -19.15 -1.09 1.98
C THR A 78 -17.90 -1.34 2.82
N ALA A 79 -17.06 -2.29 2.39
CA ALA A 79 -15.69 -2.43 2.85
C ALA A 79 -14.77 -2.06 1.72
N GLU A 80 -13.77 -1.25 2.00
CA GLU A 80 -12.69 -0.95 1.10
C GLU A 80 -11.58 -1.98 1.27
N ILE A 81 -11.01 -2.43 0.15
CA ILE A 81 -9.79 -3.23 0.08
C ILE A 81 -8.73 -2.37 -0.58
N ASP A 82 -7.64 -2.10 0.12
CA ASP A 82 -6.57 -1.24 -0.37
C ASP A 82 -5.85 -1.86 -1.57
N VAL A 83 -5.41 -3.11 -1.46
CA VAL A 83 -4.77 -3.84 -2.56
C VAL A 83 -5.29 -5.27 -2.63
N LEU A 84 -5.76 -5.68 -3.80
CA LEU A 84 -6.20 -7.03 -4.11
C LEU A 84 -5.32 -7.59 -5.22
N LEU A 85 -4.69 -8.73 -4.97
CA LEU A 85 -3.92 -9.48 -5.96
C LEU A 85 -4.63 -10.78 -6.31
N ILE A 86 -4.94 -10.95 -7.58
CA ILE A 86 -5.49 -12.18 -8.18
C ILE A 86 -4.33 -12.90 -8.89
N CYS A 87 -3.96 -14.08 -8.45
CA CYS A 87 -2.87 -14.84 -9.04
C CYS A 87 -3.15 -16.35 -9.00
N SER A 88 -2.25 -17.17 -9.53
CA SER A 88 -2.37 -18.63 -9.54
C SER A 88 -2.49 -19.28 -8.15
N LYS A 89 -2.08 -18.56 -7.11
CA LYS A 89 -2.21 -19.00 -5.70
C LYS A 89 -3.56 -18.62 -5.06
N GLY A 90 -4.42 -17.91 -5.81
CA GLY A 90 -5.71 -17.45 -5.33
C GLY A 90 -5.84 -15.94 -5.24
N LEU A 91 -6.71 -15.49 -4.37
CA LEU A 91 -7.05 -14.11 -4.08
C LEU A 91 -6.32 -13.67 -2.80
N LEU A 92 -5.43 -12.70 -2.92
CA LEU A 92 -4.68 -12.15 -1.79
C LEU A 92 -5.15 -10.72 -1.52
N VAL A 93 -5.65 -10.49 -0.30
CA VAL A 93 -6.18 -9.20 0.16
C VAL A 93 -5.18 -8.56 1.10
N PHE A 94 -4.81 -7.32 0.82
CA PHE A 94 -3.89 -6.54 1.65
C PHE A 94 -4.60 -5.29 2.17
N GLU A 95 -4.55 -5.11 3.47
CA GLU A 95 -4.92 -3.88 4.17
C GLU A 95 -3.65 -3.10 4.48
N CYS A 96 -3.52 -1.90 3.94
CA CYS A 96 -2.34 -1.07 4.06
C CYS A 96 -2.45 -0.13 5.26
N LYS A 97 -1.47 -0.13 6.15
CA LYS A 97 -1.42 0.78 7.29
C LYS A 97 -0.07 1.47 7.35
N ASN A 98 -0.10 2.80 7.44
CA ASN A 98 1.10 3.62 7.56
C ASN A 98 1.22 4.14 9.00
N TYR A 99 1.65 3.28 9.90
CA TYR A 99 1.91 3.65 11.28
C TYR A 99 3.32 4.22 11.43
N SER A 100 3.45 5.26 12.24
CA SER A 100 4.74 5.86 12.64
C SER A 100 5.11 5.41 14.05
N GLY A 101 6.39 5.56 14.44
CA GLY A 101 6.85 5.22 15.78
C GLY A 101 6.95 3.71 16.04
N TRP A 102 6.63 3.30 17.26
CA TRP A 102 6.77 1.92 17.72
C TRP A 102 5.41 1.25 17.89
N ILE A 103 5.30 0.02 17.42
CA ILE A 103 4.07 -0.78 17.54
C ILE A 103 4.35 -1.92 18.52
N PHE A 104 3.48 -2.05 19.52
CA PHE A 104 3.51 -3.09 20.53
C PHE A 104 2.20 -3.87 20.53
N GLY A 105 2.28 -5.18 20.46
CA GLY A 105 1.13 -6.07 20.51
C GLY A 105 1.51 -7.51 20.26
N ASN A 106 0.61 -8.42 20.61
CA ASN A 106 0.72 -9.86 20.34
C ASN A 106 -0.60 -10.41 19.78
N GLU A 107 -0.60 -11.65 19.36
CA GLU A 107 -1.76 -12.30 18.71
C GLU A 107 -3.01 -12.36 19.59
N THR A 108 -2.85 -12.46 20.90
CA THR A 108 -3.95 -12.65 21.85
C THR A 108 -4.57 -11.33 22.32
N GLN A 109 -3.88 -10.21 22.14
CA GLN A 109 -4.37 -8.90 22.55
C GLN A 109 -5.44 -8.39 21.57
N ARG A 110 -6.54 -7.86 22.10
CA ARG A 110 -7.60 -7.25 21.30
C ARG A 110 -7.14 -5.98 20.59
N ASN A 111 -6.34 -5.16 21.26
CA ASN A 111 -5.80 -3.90 20.73
C ASN A 111 -4.28 -3.90 20.81
N TRP A 112 -3.67 -3.35 19.80
CA TRP A 112 -2.25 -3.04 19.77
C TRP A 112 -2.03 -1.56 20.08
N THR A 113 -0.82 -1.23 20.52
CA THR A 113 -0.45 0.13 20.91
C THR A 113 0.58 0.69 19.94
N GLN A 114 0.29 1.86 19.38
CA GLN A 114 1.26 2.69 18.69
C GLN A 114 1.82 3.72 19.67
N THR A 115 3.14 3.88 19.71
CA THR A 115 3.81 4.87 20.56
C THR A 115 4.58 5.85 19.69
N LEU A 116 4.17 7.11 19.75
CA LEU A 116 4.73 8.22 18.97
C LEU A 116 5.62 9.09 19.87
N PRO A 117 6.91 9.27 19.56
CA PRO A 117 7.77 10.20 20.29
C PRO A 117 7.28 11.64 20.12
N GLN A 118 7.11 12.38 21.23
CA GLN A 118 6.68 13.78 21.23
C GLN A 118 7.77 14.77 21.62
N GLY A 119 9.02 14.33 21.71
CA GLY A 119 10.14 15.13 22.21
C GLY A 119 10.18 15.22 23.76
N ARG A 120 11.32 15.69 24.32
CA ARG A 120 11.55 15.81 25.76
C ARG A 120 11.23 14.53 26.57
N GLY A 121 11.42 13.34 25.98
CA GLY A 121 11.16 12.07 26.65
C GLY A 121 9.68 11.69 26.80
N ARG A 122 8.76 12.46 26.23
CA ARG A 122 7.32 12.14 26.23
C ARG A 122 6.96 11.29 25.03
N CYS A 123 5.99 10.39 25.24
CA CYS A 123 5.42 9.56 24.18
C CYS A 123 3.90 9.68 24.22
N HIS A 124 3.30 9.84 23.05
CA HIS A 124 1.87 9.68 22.85
C HIS A 124 1.55 8.24 22.49
N LYS A 125 0.53 7.66 23.11
CA LYS A 125 0.07 6.30 22.83
C LYS A 125 -1.29 6.34 22.16
N GLU A 126 -1.41 5.61 21.06
CA GLU A 126 -2.67 5.37 20.36
C GLU A 126 -2.95 3.85 20.33
N TYR A 127 -4.23 3.49 20.40
CA TYR A 127 -4.66 2.10 20.39
C TYR A 127 -5.43 1.81 19.10
N PHE A 128 -5.10 0.70 18.46
CA PHE A 128 -5.81 0.24 17.28
C PHE A 128 -6.10 -1.25 17.36
N TYR A 129 -7.09 -1.70 16.61
CA TYR A 129 -7.53 -3.09 16.64
C TYR A 129 -6.41 -4.01 16.14
N ASN A 130 -6.24 -5.16 16.81
CA ASN A 130 -5.26 -6.18 16.42
C ASN A 130 -5.52 -6.62 14.96
N PRO A 131 -4.58 -6.38 14.03
CA PRO A 131 -4.77 -6.72 12.62
C PRO A 131 -4.81 -8.23 12.35
N ILE A 132 -4.26 -9.05 13.27
CA ILE A 132 -4.24 -10.51 13.15
C ILE A 132 -5.61 -11.10 13.49
N SER A 133 -6.33 -10.53 14.46
CA SER A 133 -7.65 -11.03 14.88
C SER A 133 -8.73 -10.88 13.80
N LYS A 134 -8.54 -9.99 12.83
CA LYS A 134 -9.45 -9.83 11.67
C LYS A 134 -9.37 -10.98 10.66
N ARG A 135 -8.32 -11.81 10.70
CA ARG A 135 -8.10 -12.91 9.75
C ARG A 135 -9.07 -14.08 9.89
N GLN A 136 -9.72 -14.25 11.04
CA GLN A 136 -10.54 -15.45 11.32
C GLN A 136 -11.97 -15.42 10.77
N ILE A 137 -12.42 -14.30 10.18
CA ILE A 137 -13.84 -14.16 9.77
C ILE A 137 -14.09 -14.59 8.32
N SER A 138 -13.05 -14.88 7.52
CA SER A 138 -13.22 -15.15 6.07
C SER A 138 -13.10 -16.62 5.64
N SER A 139 -13.03 -17.58 6.57
CA SER A 139 -12.80 -19.00 6.22
C SER A 139 -14.01 -19.93 6.44
N THR A 140 -15.20 -19.41 6.65
CA THR A 140 -16.37 -20.29 6.86
C THR A 140 -17.54 -19.86 5.98
N THR A 141 -17.52 -20.29 4.72
CA THR A 141 -18.76 -20.67 4.00
C THR A 141 -18.37 -21.45 2.75
N THR A 142 -18.19 -22.74 2.88
CA THR A 142 -18.49 -23.69 1.82
C THR A 142 -19.98 -24.05 1.97
N PRO A 143 -20.85 -23.69 1.04
CA PRO A 143 -22.17 -24.32 0.99
C PRO A 143 -21.99 -25.73 0.44
N ASN A 144 -22.55 -26.69 1.12
CA ASN A 144 -22.82 -28.03 0.57
C ASN A 144 -23.72 -27.94 -0.67
#